data_57fb466c9436e0bca2373be46c22453f
#
_entry.id   57fb466c9436e0bca2373be46c22453f
#
_cell.length_a   1.000
_cell.length_b   1.000
_cell.length_c   1.000
_cell.angle_alpha   90.00
_cell.angle_beta   90.00
_cell.angle_gamma   90.00
#
_symmetry.space_group_name_H-M   'P 1'
#
loop_
_entity.id
_entity.type
_entity.pdbx_description
1 polymer ?
#
loop_
_entity_poly.entity_id
_entity_poly.type
_entity_poly.pdbx_seq_one_letter_code
_entity_poly.pdbx_strand_id
1 'polypeptide(L)' 'MKYQRIEDMRIDQDLTIKEISALLECNRDVYSRYEKGIRDIPIDYVIRLARFYDCSVDYLDRKAHV' A
#
# COMPACT_ATOMS: atom_id res chain seq x y z
N MET A 1 -3.30 -8.28 -8.41
CA MET A 1 -3.83 -6.96 -8.71
C MET A 1 -2.99 -5.90 -8.03
N LYS A 2 -2.65 -4.86 -8.75
CA LYS A 2 -1.82 -3.79 -8.20
C LYS A 2 -2.69 -2.61 -7.76
N TYR A 3 -2.50 -2.20 -6.51
CA TYR A 3 -3.17 -1.01 -6.00
C TYR A 3 -2.28 0.19 -6.29
N GLN A 4 -2.69 1.02 -7.25
CA GLN A 4 -1.85 2.07 -7.81
C GLN A 4 -1.40 3.11 -6.78
N ARG A 5 -2.22 3.37 -5.78
CA ARG A 5 -1.97 4.49 -4.87
C ARG A 5 -1.23 4.14 -3.60
N ILE A 6 -0.96 2.86 -3.33
CA ILE A 6 -0.29 2.53 -2.07
C ILE A 6 1.13 3.08 -2.04
N GLU A 7 1.83 3.03 -3.16
CA GLU A 7 3.16 3.63 -3.24
C GLU A 7 3.07 5.15 -3.19
N ASP A 8 2.14 5.74 -3.93
CA ASP A 8 1.97 7.19 -3.95
C ASP A 8 1.67 7.73 -2.56
N MET A 9 0.78 7.08 -1.84
CA MET A 9 0.42 7.52 -0.48
C MET A 9 1.61 7.37 0.48
N ARG A 10 2.37 6.29 0.33
CA ARG A 10 3.55 6.09 1.16
C ARG A 10 4.56 7.22 0.95
N ILE A 11 4.82 7.55 -0.30
CA ILE A 11 5.77 8.61 -0.65
C ILE A 11 5.27 9.96 -0.15
N ASP A 12 3.98 10.24 -0.31
CA ASP A 12 3.39 11.48 0.18
C ASP A 12 3.54 11.65 1.68
N GLN A 13 3.54 10.54 2.43
CA GLN A 13 3.69 10.58 3.89
C GLN A 13 5.15 10.49 4.31
N ASP A 14 6.09 10.52 3.37
CA ASP A 14 7.53 10.40 3.66
C ASP A 14 7.87 9.10 4.41
N LEU A 15 7.17 8.03 4.09
CA LEU A 15 7.40 6.75 4.73
C LEU A 15 8.32 5.86 3.90
N THR A 16 9.22 5.16 4.58
CA THR A 16 10.03 4.16 3.91
C THR A 16 9.27 2.84 3.81
N ILE A 17 9.75 1.94 2.93
CA ILE A 17 9.18 0.59 2.85
C ILE A 17 9.34 -0.12 4.19
N LYS A 18 10.46 0.11 4.88
CA LYS A 18 10.70 -0.47 6.20
C LYS A 18 9.62 -0.05 7.19
N GLU A 19 9.28 1.24 7.20
CA GLU A 19 8.29 1.76 8.13
C GLU A 19 6.90 1.22 7.87
N ILE A 20 6.48 1.19 6.60
CA ILE A 20 5.14 0.73 6.27
C ILE A 20 5.02 -0.80 6.43
N SER A 21 6.08 -1.55 6.12
CA SER A 21 6.04 -2.98 6.33
C SER A 21 5.97 -3.33 7.81
N ALA A 22 6.64 -2.54 8.66
CA ALA A 22 6.53 -2.71 10.11
C ALA A 22 5.11 -2.46 10.60
N LEU A 23 4.44 -1.46 10.05
CA LEU A 23 3.05 -1.16 10.36
C LEU A 23 2.14 -2.34 10.03
N LEU A 24 2.39 -3.01 8.91
CA LEU A 24 1.62 -4.15 8.47
C LEU A 24 2.11 -5.47 9.07
N GLU A 25 3.22 -5.43 9.81
CA GLU A 25 3.83 -6.61 10.40
C GLU A 25 4.20 -7.65 9.35
N CYS A 26 4.72 -7.17 8.22
CA CYS A 26 5.15 -8.04 7.15
C CYS A 26 6.60 -7.77 6.77
N ASN A 27 7.17 -8.66 5.97
CA ASN A 27 8.54 -8.55 5.50
C ASN A 27 8.65 -7.43 4.46
N ARG A 28 9.75 -6.66 4.52
CA ARG A 28 9.99 -5.57 3.56
C ARG A 28 10.01 -6.03 2.12
N ASP A 29 10.65 -7.16 1.86
CA ASP A 29 10.73 -7.68 0.50
C ASP A 29 9.37 -8.07 -0.02
N VAL A 30 8.55 -8.67 0.83
CA VAL A 30 7.18 -9.04 0.48
C VAL A 30 6.34 -7.80 0.20
N TYR A 31 6.41 -6.80 1.07
CA TYR A 31 5.67 -5.57 0.88
C TYR A 31 6.08 -4.87 -0.42
N SER A 32 7.40 -4.83 -0.69
CA SER A 32 7.90 -4.23 -1.92
C SER A 32 7.29 -4.87 -3.16
N ARG A 33 7.10 -6.19 -3.12
CA ARG A 33 6.48 -6.91 -4.23
C ARG A 33 5.01 -6.53 -4.40
N TYR A 34 4.33 -6.22 -3.30
CA TYR A 34 2.96 -5.72 -3.37
C TYR A 34 2.89 -4.39 -4.12
N GLU A 35 3.79 -3.46 -3.79
CA GLU A 35 3.82 -2.16 -4.48
C GLU A 35 4.12 -2.31 -5.96
N LYS A 36 4.98 -3.25 -6.31
CA LYS A 36 5.36 -3.47 -7.71
C LYS A 36 4.33 -4.26 -8.49
N GLY A 37 3.34 -4.82 -7.81
CA GLY A 37 2.32 -5.64 -8.47
C GLY A 37 2.78 -7.03 -8.82
N ILE A 38 3.93 -7.48 -8.31
CA ILE A 38 4.44 -8.82 -8.52
C ILE A 38 3.64 -9.85 -7.72
N ARG A 39 3.17 -9.43 -6.54
CA ARG A 39 2.31 -10.26 -5.68
C ARG A 39 1.05 -9.48 -5.35
N ASP A 40 -0.06 -10.20 -5.24
CA ASP A 40 -1.32 -9.59 -4.84
C ASP A 40 -1.31 -9.32 -3.34
N ILE A 41 -1.61 -8.09 -2.97
CA ILE A 41 -1.68 -7.70 -1.57
C ILE A 41 -2.98 -8.25 -0.96
N PRO A 42 -2.91 -8.90 0.22
CA PRO A 42 -4.13 -9.37 0.90
C PRO A 42 -5.05 -8.20 1.24
N ILE A 43 -6.35 -8.44 1.15
CA ILE A 43 -7.34 -7.39 1.43
C ILE A 43 -7.22 -6.85 2.85
N ASP A 44 -6.82 -7.67 3.80
CA ASP A 44 -6.62 -7.22 5.18
C ASP A 44 -5.57 -6.11 5.26
N TYR A 45 -4.50 -6.25 4.49
CA TYR A 45 -3.45 -5.23 4.45
C TYR A 45 -3.95 -3.97 3.76
N VAL A 46 -4.74 -4.13 2.70
CA VAL A 46 -5.32 -2.97 2.01
C VAL A 46 -6.22 -2.18 2.97
N ILE A 47 -7.03 -2.88 3.75
CA ILE A 47 -7.90 -2.22 4.73
C ILE A 47 -7.07 -1.48 5.79
N ARG A 48 -5.99 -2.10 6.28
CA ARG A 48 -5.10 -1.44 7.24
C ARG A 48 -4.48 -0.19 6.65
N LEU A 49 -4.03 -0.26 5.40
CA LEU A 49 -3.45 0.90 4.73
C LEU A 49 -4.48 2.00 4.53
N ALA A 50 -5.69 1.63 4.13
CA ALA A 50 -6.77 2.61 3.95
C ALA A 50 -7.05 3.35 5.25
N ARG A 51 -7.10 2.63 6.37
CA ARG A 51 -7.30 3.25 7.67
C ARG A 51 -6.14 4.14 8.08
N PHE A 52 -4.92 3.68 7.84
CA PHE A 52 -3.73 4.44 8.17
C PHE A 52 -3.64 5.73 7.36
N TYR A 53 -3.95 5.65 6.07
CA TYR A 53 -3.91 6.81 5.19
C TYR A 53 -5.20 7.64 5.23
N ASP A 54 -6.18 7.19 6.00
CA ASP A 54 -7.47 7.87 6.13
C ASP A 54 -8.15 8.06 4.77
N CYS A 55 -8.23 6.98 4.02
CA CYS A 55 -8.88 6.99 2.71
C CYS A 55 -9.66 5.67 2.52
N SER A 56 -10.40 5.59 1.43
CA SER A 56 -11.18 4.39 1.14
C SER A 56 -10.31 3.36 0.40
N VAL A 57 -10.73 2.11 0.44
CA VAL A 57 -10.09 1.04 -0.34
C VAL A 57 -10.22 1.36 -1.83
N ASP A 58 -11.36 1.88 -2.26
CA ASP A 58 -11.57 2.30 -3.65
C ASP A 58 -10.53 3.31 -4.10
N TYR A 59 -10.19 4.26 -3.22
CA TYR A 59 -9.20 5.27 -3.53
C TYR A 59 -7.84 4.65 -3.81
N LEU A 60 -7.46 3.64 -3.01
CA LEU A 60 -6.18 2.96 -3.19
C LEU A 60 -6.15 2.15 -4.48
N ASP A 61 -7.30 1.63 -4.91
CA ASP A 61 -7.42 0.81 -6.09
C ASP A 61 -7.46 1.63 -7.38
N ARG A 62 -7.77 2.91 -7.30
CA ARG A 62 -7.88 3.76 -8.48
C ARG A 62 -6.53 4.09 -9.07
N LYS A 63 -6.51 4.23 -10.38
CA LYS A 63 -5.33 4.74 -11.06
C LYS A 63 -5.12 6.20 -10.70
N ALA A 64 -3.87 6.65 -10.81
CA ALA A 64 -3.47 7.97 -10.36
C ALA A 64 -4.18 9.11 -11.09
N HIS A 65 -4.72 8.86 -12.24
CA HIS A 65 -5.45 9.89 -12.98
C HIS A 65 -6.88 9.43 -13.23
N VAL A 66 -7.70 10.35 -13.53
CA VAL A 66 -9.08 10.09 -13.85
C VAL A 66 -9.34 10.43 -15.31
#